data_46708c9754f1fd357ef0abdacec332c6
#
_entry.id   46708c9754f1fd357ef0abdacec332c6
#
_cell.length_a   1.000
_cell.length_b   1.000
_cell.length_c   1.000
_cell.angle_alpha   90.00
_cell.angle_beta   90.00
_cell.angle_gamma   90.00
#
_symmetry.space_group_name_H-M   'P 1'
#
loop_
_entity.id
_entity.type
_entity.pdbx_description
1 polymer ?
#
loop_
_entity_poly.entity_id
_entity_poly.type
_entity_poly.pdbx_seq_one_letter_code
_entity_poly.pdbx_strand_id
1 'polypeptide(L)'
;MISYYKPYLGVFWADMFFATVSAAVALVIPLVIRYVTSTLIYMEPQAILGQIRWIALMLFALVAVDCYSRFFIANQGHMMGAKIEYDMRAEIFAHFQKLSFSFYDDQKVGQLMSRITTDLFDITELMHHGPENIILSLIKIIGAFVILMSIKPALALAAFAVLPFMFLFAYYMNGKMRRAFRSNRERIADINAQIEDNLSGIRVVKSFANEDIEKEKFRQGNEGFLRAKKNSYYYMGSFSAGLGTFTTLIQVNVILAGVILIAKGSVDISDLVTFLLYISVFTEPVRTLIDFTEQFQNGYTGFERFQEIMAIEPDIADKEDAKELVNVKGDISFEDVSFQYEENTECV
;
A
#
# COMPACT_ATOMS: atom_id res chain seq x y z
N MET A 1 11.26 9.47 8.98
CA MET A 1 9.84 9.26 8.59
C MET A 1 8.85 9.97 9.53
N ILE A 2 8.81 9.68 10.84
CA ILE A 2 7.85 10.28 11.79
C ILE A 2 7.95 11.82 11.86
N SER A 3 9.12 12.42 11.65
CA SER A 3 9.31 13.87 11.68
C SER A 3 8.47 14.64 10.65
N TYR A 4 8.20 14.05 9.51
CA TYR A 4 7.41 14.66 8.43
C TYR A 4 5.90 14.76 8.73
N TYR A 5 5.40 14.02 9.73
CA TYR A 5 4.02 14.20 10.20
C TYR A 5 3.83 15.45 11.08
N LYS A 6 4.91 15.99 11.68
CA LYS A 6 4.78 17.09 12.66
C LYS A 6 3.93 18.27 12.18
N PRO A 7 4.08 18.79 10.93
CA PRO A 7 3.26 19.89 10.43
C PRO A 7 1.79 19.49 10.20
N TYR A 8 1.51 18.19 10.06
CA TYR A 8 0.23 17.63 9.62
C TYR A 8 -0.49 16.80 10.69
N LEU A 9 -0.01 16.82 11.96
CA LEU A 9 -0.57 16.01 13.05
C LEU A 9 -2.08 16.20 13.25
N GLY A 10 -2.61 17.42 13.03
CA GLY A 10 -4.05 17.66 13.14
C GLY A 10 -4.85 16.86 12.10
N VAL A 11 -4.39 16.84 10.85
CA VAL A 11 -5.03 16.06 9.77
C VAL A 11 -4.84 14.56 10.01
N PHE A 12 -3.65 14.14 10.45
CA PHE A 12 -3.35 12.74 10.78
C PHE A 12 -4.30 12.19 11.86
N TRP A 13 -4.48 12.90 12.97
CA TRP A 13 -5.39 12.44 14.02
C TRP A 13 -6.86 12.50 13.61
N ALA A 14 -7.25 13.49 12.80
CA ALA A 14 -8.59 13.53 12.23
C ALA A 14 -8.83 12.33 11.28
N ASP A 15 -7.85 11.98 10.47
CA ASP A 15 -7.89 10.81 9.58
C ASP A 15 -8.07 9.51 10.38
N MET A 16 -7.25 9.31 11.43
CA MET A 16 -7.37 8.16 12.34
C MET A 16 -8.72 8.12 13.07
N PHE A 17 -9.26 9.28 13.43
CA PHE A 17 -10.60 9.38 14.03
C PHE A 17 -11.69 8.93 13.04
N PHE A 18 -11.69 9.45 11.81
CA PHE A 18 -12.68 9.07 10.81
C PHE A 18 -12.51 7.61 10.36
N ALA A 19 -11.29 7.08 10.31
CA ALA A 19 -11.04 5.66 10.11
C ALA A 19 -11.68 4.81 11.23
N THR A 20 -11.51 5.23 12.49
CA THR A 20 -12.13 4.56 13.63
C THR A 20 -13.66 4.62 13.57
N VAL A 21 -14.22 5.77 13.20
CA VAL A 21 -15.67 5.94 13.03
C VAL A 21 -16.21 5.03 11.92
N SER A 22 -15.54 4.98 10.76
CA SER A 22 -15.94 4.07 9.67
C SER A 22 -15.90 2.60 10.09
N ALA A 23 -14.84 2.17 10.79
CA ALA A 23 -14.76 0.82 11.34
C ALA A 23 -15.86 0.52 12.36
N ALA A 24 -16.17 1.49 13.24
CA ALA A 24 -17.25 1.35 14.22
C ALA A 24 -18.63 1.22 13.52
N VAL A 25 -18.91 2.00 12.50
CA VAL A 25 -20.15 1.88 11.71
C VAL A 25 -20.27 0.49 11.10
N ALA A 26 -19.18 -0.03 10.51
CA ALA A 26 -19.17 -1.38 9.94
C ALA A 26 -19.47 -2.47 10.99
N LEU A 27 -19.07 -2.26 12.25
CA LEU A 27 -19.37 -3.17 13.36
C LEU A 27 -20.80 -3.00 13.90
N VAL A 28 -21.36 -1.78 13.88
CA VAL A 28 -22.67 -1.47 14.46
C VAL A 28 -23.82 -1.90 13.54
N ILE A 29 -23.70 -1.74 12.22
CA ILE A 29 -24.79 -2.08 11.29
C ILE A 29 -25.29 -3.52 11.47
N PRO A 30 -24.46 -4.58 11.55
CA PRO A 30 -24.94 -5.94 11.79
C PRO A 30 -25.67 -6.11 13.13
N LEU A 31 -25.30 -5.36 14.18
CA LEU A 31 -25.98 -5.38 15.47
C LEU A 31 -27.40 -4.78 15.39
N VAL A 32 -27.56 -3.72 14.61
CA VAL A 32 -28.90 -3.14 14.35
C VAL A 32 -29.77 -4.14 13.59
N ILE A 33 -29.21 -4.79 12.57
CA ILE A 33 -29.93 -5.84 11.83
C ILE A 33 -30.29 -7.01 12.78
N ARG A 34 -29.38 -7.40 13.67
CA ARG A 34 -29.67 -8.39 14.71
C ARG A 34 -30.84 -7.98 15.58
N TYR A 35 -30.89 -6.74 16.06
CA TYR A 35 -32.01 -6.23 16.84
C TYR A 35 -33.32 -6.30 16.07
N VAL A 36 -33.32 -5.91 14.81
CA VAL A 36 -34.50 -6.01 13.94
C VAL A 36 -34.98 -7.45 13.82
N THR A 37 -34.07 -8.38 13.53
CA THR A 37 -34.41 -9.80 13.27
C THR A 37 -34.67 -10.62 14.53
N SER A 38 -34.13 -10.24 15.69
CA SER A 38 -34.32 -10.98 16.93
C SER A 38 -35.44 -10.43 17.85
N THR A 39 -35.77 -9.15 17.67
CA THR A 39 -36.66 -8.47 18.62
C THR A 39 -37.81 -7.76 17.92
N LEU A 40 -37.50 -6.86 16.96
CA LEU A 40 -38.49 -5.97 16.37
C LEU A 40 -39.59 -6.73 15.62
N ILE A 41 -39.24 -7.72 14.80
CA ILE A 41 -40.18 -8.48 13.97
C ILE A 41 -41.21 -9.28 14.78
N TYR A 42 -40.94 -9.53 16.07
CA TYR A 42 -41.85 -10.27 16.98
C TYR A 42 -42.74 -9.35 17.82
N MET A 43 -42.64 -8.02 17.66
CA MET A 43 -43.49 -7.06 18.34
C MET A 43 -44.84 -6.90 17.67
N GLU A 44 -45.80 -6.28 18.36
CA GLU A 44 -47.06 -5.88 17.76
C GLU A 44 -46.89 -4.93 16.60
N PRO A 45 -47.70 -5.03 15.51
CA PRO A 45 -47.53 -4.25 14.28
C PRO A 45 -47.44 -2.73 14.49
N GLN A 46 -48.19 -2.19 15.44
CA GLN A 46 -48.16 -0.75 15.78
C GLN A 46 -46.80 -0.35 16.41
N ALA A 47 -46.23 -1.21 17.26
CA ALA A 47 -44.91 -0.98 17.83
C ALA A 47 -43.81 -1.07 16.78
N ILE A 48 -43.90 -2.04 15.84
CA ILE A 48 -42.99 -2.15 14.69
C ILE A 48 -42.99 -0.85 13.88
N LEU A 49 -44.19 -0.38 13.46
CA LEU A 49 -44.32 0.86 12.67
C LEU A 49 -43.82 2.10 13.42
N GLY A 50 -43.96 2.12 14.76
CA GLY A 50 -43.44 3.18 15.61
C GLY A 50 -41.91 3.20 15.68
N GLN A 51 -41.27 2.04 15.77
CA GLN A 51 -39.83 1.93 15.93
C GLN A 51 -39.06 1.94 14.59
N ILE A 52 -39.62 1.34 13.53
CA ILE A 52 -38.91 1.18 12.26
C ILE A 52 -38.45 2.52 11.66
N ARG A 53 -39.23 3.60 11.83
CA ARG A 53 -38.85 4.92 11.35
C ARG A 53 -37.61 5.47 12.05
N TRP A 54 -37.44 5.21 13.35
CA TRP A 54 -36.27 5.62 14.11
C TRP A 54 -35.04 4.78 13.77
N ILE A 55 -35.23 3.47 13.58
CA ILE A 55 -34.19 2.56 13.10
C ILE A 55 -33.74 2.94 11.70
N ALA A 56 -34.69 3.24 10.81
CA ALA A 56 -34.37 3.71 9.47
C ALA A 56 -33.58 5.04 9.51
N LEU A 57 -34.02 6.00 10.30
CA LEU A 57 -33.31 7.27 10.47
C LEU A 57 -31.89 7.04 11.01
N MET A 58 -31.72 6.18 12.02
CA MET A 58 -30.42 5.83 12.57
C MET A 58 -29.53 5.15 11.54
N LEU A 59 -30.05 4.19 10.77
CA LEU A 59 -29.27 3.53 9.72
C LEU A 59 -28.84 4.50 8.63
N PHE A 60 -29.76 5.39 8.16
CA PHE A 60 -29.40 6.42 7.18
C PHE A 60 -28.35 7.40 7.74
N ALA A 61 -28.46 7.77 9.03
CA ALA A 61 -27.45 8.58 9.69
C ALA A 61 -26.10 7.89 9.75
N LEU A 62 -26.05 6.59 10.11
CA LEU A 62 -24.82 5.81 10.11
C LEU A 62 -24.19 5.71 8.72
N VAL A 63 -25.00 5.49 7.67
CA VAL A 63 -24.53 5.46 6.29
C VAL A 63 -23.98 6.84 5.88
N ALA A 64 -24.65 7.93 6.25
CA ALA A 64 -24.17 9.29 5.95
C ALA A 64 -22.83 9.59 6.68
N VAL A 65 -22.71 9.16 7.94
CA VAL A 65 -21.48 9.31 8.72
C VAL A 65 -20.34 8.47 8.11
N ASP A 66 -20.60 7.23 7.71
CA ASP A 66 -19.59 6.38 7.04
C ASP A 66 -19.17 6.97 5.70
N CYS A 67 -20.13 7.44 4.90
CA CYS A 67 -19.86 8.10 3.62
C CYS A 67 -18.95 9.34 3.81
N TYR A 68 -19.28 10.20 4.77
CA TYR A 68 -18.43 11.35 5.08
C TYR A 68 -17.04 10.93 5.60
N SER A 69 -16.97 9.92 6.47
CA SER A 69 -15.71 9.40 6.99
C SER A 69 -14.81 8.88 5.86
N ARG A 70 -15.35 8.07 4.97
CA ARG A 70 -14.62 7.57 3.78
C ARG A 70 -14.18 8.71 2.85
N PHE A 71 -15.05 9.69 2.64
CA PHE A 71 -14.68 10.88 1.86
C PHE A 71 -13.54 11.64 2.50
N PHE A 72 -13.59 11.86 3.83
CA PHE A 72 -12.53 12.56 4.56
C PHE A 72 -11.20 11.83 4.44
N ILE A 73 -11.18 10.53 4.70
CA ILE A 73 -10.00 9.66 4.57
C ILE A 73 -9.43 9.75 3.15
N ALA A 74 -10.27 9.50 2.14
CA ALA A 74 -9.84 9.52 0.74
C ALA A 74 -9.36 10.90 0.26
N ASN A 75 -9.92 12.00 0.78
CA ASN A 75 -9.55 13.35 0.36
C ASN A 75 -8.41 13.93 1.21
N GLN A 76 -8.63 14.06 2.52
CA GLN A 76 -7.69 14.74 3.42
C GLN A 76 -6.47 13.89 3.74
N GLY A 77 -6.62 12.56 3.84
CA GLY A 77 -5.52 11.63 4.02
C GLY A 77 -4.56 11.67 2.82
N HIS A 78 -5.06 11.50 1.59
CA HIS A 78 -4.22 11.61 0.39
C HIS A 78 -3.63 13.02 0.22
N MET A 79 -4.38 14.09 0.57
CA MET A 79 -3.86 15.45 0.54
C MET A 79 -2.72 15.65 1.54
N MET A 80 -2.79 15.02 2.72
CA MET A 80 -1.69 14.99 3.68
C MET A 80 -0.47 14.28 3.09
N GLY A 81 -0.65 13.11 2.48
CA GLY A 81 0.42 12.40 1.76
C GLY A 81 1.08 13.26 0.69
N ALA A 82 0.27 13.92 -0.15
CA ALA A 82 0.77 14.80 -1.22
C ALA A 82 1.56 16.02 -0.68
N LYS A 83 1.17 16.58 0.46
CA LYS A 83 1.91 17.67 1.10
C LYS A 83 3.23 17.19 1.68
N ILE A 84 3.27 16.02 2.31
CA ILE A 84 4.50 15.39 2.80
C ILE A 84 5.43 15.10 1.62
N GLU A 85 4.90 14.59 0.51
CA GLU A 85 5.66 14.35 -0.73
C GLU A 85 6.26 15.66 -1.27
N TYR A 86 5.48 16.73 -1.27
CA TYR A 86 5.95 18.05 -1.68
C TYR A 86 7.11 18.54 -0.82
N ASP A 87 7.00 18.41 0.51
CA ASP A 87 8.06 18.84 1.45
C ASP A 87 9.33 18.01 1.25
N MET A 88 9.20 16.68 1.19
CA MET A 88 10.33 15.76 0.96
C MET A 88 10.99 16.00 -0.40
N ARG A 89 10.19 16.28 -1.44
CA ARG A 89 10.71 16.58 -2.77
C ARG A 89 11.49 17.89 -2.79
N ALA A 90 10.99 18.91 -2.12
CA ALA A 90 11.71 20.18 -2.00
C ALA A 90 13.03 20.02 -1.23
N GLU A 91 13.03 19.22 -0.16
CA GLU A 91 14.20 18.95 0.67
C GLU A 91 15.30 18.18 -0.09
N ILE A 92 14.94 17.06 -0.75
CA ILE A 92 15.92 16.28 -1.52
C ILE A 92 16.45 17.06 -2.73
N PHE A 93 15.58 17.86 -3.40
CA PHE A 93 16.02 18.67 -4.51
C PHE A 93 16.98 19.78 -4.07
N ALA A 94 16.69 20.44 -2.94
CA ALA A 94 17.60 21.42 -2.33
C ALA A 94 18.93 20.78 -1.92
N HIS A 95 18.90 19.54 -1.45
CA HIS A 95 20.10 18.79 -1.11
C HIS A 95 20.92 18.45 -2.36
N PHE A 96 20.30 17.99 -3.45
CA PHE A 96 20.98 17.78 -4.72
C PHE A 96 21.71 19.04 -5.22
N GLN A 97 21.16 20.25 -5.04
CA GLN A 97 21.81 21.48 -5.45
C GLN A 97 23.08 21.81 -4.65
N LYS A 98 23.31 21.13 -3.52
CA LYS A 98 24.51 21.31 -2.67
C LYS A 98 25.61 20.29 -2.96
N LEU A 99 25.27 19.16 -3.59
CA LEU A 99 26.24 18.09 -3.86
C LEU A 99 27.24 18.50 -4.94
N SER A 100 28.46 18.00 -4.83
CA SER A 100 29.57 18.28 -5.73
C SER A 100 29.48 17.51 -7.06
N PHE A 101 30.28 17.90 -8.04
CA PHE A 101 30.36 17.23 -9.34
C PHE A 101 30.76 15.75 -9.21
N SER A 102 31.66 15.40 -8.27
CA SER A 102 32.09 14.03 -8.00
C SER A 102 30.91 13.10 -7.75
N PHE A 103 29.89 13.56 -7.02
CA PHE A 103 28.66 12.79 -6.81
C PHE A 103 27.94 12.49 -8.14
N TYR A 104 27.84 13.47 -9.04
CA TYR A 104 27.10 13.34 -10.30
C TYR A 104 27.84 12.50 -11.34
N ASP A 105 29.17 12.47 -11.30
CA ASP A 105 29.98 11.67 -12.23
C ASP A 105 29.74 10.17 -12.06
N ASP A 106 29.45 9.73 -10.83
CA ASP A 106 29.18 8.33 -10.50
C ASP A 106 27.68 7.95 -10.55
N GLN A 107 26.78 8.93 -10.71
CA GLN A 107 25.35 8.68 -10.65
C GLN A 107 24.66 8.71 -12.01
N LYS A 108 23.73 7.79 -12.22
CA LYS A 108 22.85 7.81 -13.40
C LYS A 108 21.68 8.76 -13.14
N VAL A 109 21.52 9.79 -13.96
CA VAL A 109 20.42 10.77 -13.85
C VAL A 109 19.05 10.11 -13.74
N GLY A 110 18.79 9.03 -14.48
CA GLY A 110 17.53 8.30 -14.38
C GLY A 110 17.28 7.66 -12.98
N GLN A 111 18.34 7.29 -12.26
CA GLN A 111 18.21 6.81 -10.90
C GLN A 111 17.85 7.96 -9.93
N LEU A 112 18.51 9.10 -10.07
CA LEU A 112 18.19 10.29 -9.26
C LEU A 112 16.75 10.76 -9.50
N MET A 113 16.30 10.74 -10.77
CA MET A 113 14.90 11.04 -11.09
C MET A 113 13.94 10.07 -10.41
N SER A 114 14.23 8.76 -10.38
CA SER A 114 13.41 7.78 -9.68
C SER A 114 13.35 8.04 -8.16
N ARG A 115 14.46 8.51 -7.56
CA ARG A 115 14.51 8.87 -6.13
C ARG A 115 13.56 10.01 -5.79
N ILE A 116 13.51 11.06 -6.65
CA ILE A 116 12.70 12.26 -6.41
C ILE A 116 11.22 12.11 -6.85
N THR A 117 10.89 11.01 -7.54
CA THR A 117 9.53 10.74 -8.01
C THR A 117 8.95 9.48 -7.38
N THR A 118 9.35 8.31 -7.88
CA THR A 118 8.77 7.02 -7.51
C THR A 118 9.01 6.66 -6.05
N ASP A 119 10.25 6.83 -5.55
CA ASP A 119 10.57 6.48 -4.17
C ASP A 119 9.79 7.39 -3.19
N LEU A 120 9.66 8.69 -3.48
CA LEU A 120 8.87 9.61 -2.64
C LEU A 120 7.37 9.26 -2.64
N PHE A 121 6.82 8.90 -3.80
CA PHE A 121 5.44 8.43 -3.90
C PHE A 121 5.23 7.17 -3.03
N ASP A 122 6.10 6.16 -3.15
CA ASP A 122 6.00 4.93 -2.35
C ASP A 122 6.12 5.20 -0.84
N ILE A 123 6.98 6.16 -0.43
CA ILE A 123 7.12 6.59 0.97
C ILE A 123 5.80 7.20 1.47
N THR A 124 5.22 8.12 0.72
CA THR A 124 4.03 8.87 1.17
C THR A 124 2.77 8.02 1.13
N GLU A 125 2.65 7.10 0.19
CA GLU A 125 1.63 6.06 0.19
C GLU A 125 1.72 5.18 1.46
N LEU A 126 2.94 4.77 1.86
CA LEU A 126 3.15 4.06 3.12
C LEU A 126 2.76 4.93 4.33
N MET A 127 3.15 6.19 4.33
CA MET A 127 2.87 7.10 5.44
C MET A 127 1.37 7.35 5.61
N HIS A 128 0.59 7.44 4.53
CA HIS A 128 -0.84 7.63 4.61
C HIS A 128 -1.56 6.30 4.90
N HIS A 129 -1.43 5.32 4.03
CA HIS A 129 -2.18 4.07 4.14
C HIS A 129 -1.69 3.13 5.24
N GLY A 130 -0.44 3.26 5.70
CA GLY A 130 0.12 2.39 6.72
C GLY A 130 -0.65 2.43 8.04
N PRO A 131 -0.72 3.56 8.70
CA PRO A 131 -1.46 3.69 9.96
C PRO A 131 -2.95 3.42 9.79
N GLU A 132 -3.57 3.91 8.70
CA GLU A 132 -4.97 3.71 8.38
C GLU A 132 -5.33 2.23 8.27
N ASN A 133 -4.65 1.49 7.39
CA ASN A 133 -4.93 0.08 7.14
C ASN A 133 -4.74 -0.79 8.39
N ILE A 134 -3.73 -0.48 9.20
CA ILE A 134 -3.49 -1.20 10.46
C ILE A 134 -4.63 -0.94 11.45
N ILE A 135 -4.99 0.32 11.68
CA ILE A 135 -6.04 0.69 12.65
C ILE A 135 -7.39 0.14 12.22
N LEU A 136 -7.80 0.36 10.97
CA LEU A 136 -9.06 -0.17 10.42
C LEU A 136 -9.13 -1.69 10.55
N SER A 137 -8.05 -2.40 10.18
CA SER A 137 -8.00 -3.85 10.22
C SER A 137 -8.08 -4.39 11.65
N LEU A 138 -7.33 -3.81 12.57
CA LEU A 138 -7.33 -4.23 13.97
C LEU A 138 -8.71 -4.00 14.63
N ILE A 139 -9.31 -2.82 14.43
CA ILE A 139 -10.64 -2.51 14.99
C ILE A 139 -11.68 -3.47 14.43
N LYS A 140 -11.71 -3.71 13.12
CA LYS A 140 -12.69 -4.60 12.49
C LYS A 140 -12.51 -6.06 12.94
N ILE A 141 -11.28 -6.59 12.96
CA ILE A 141 -11.03 -8.00 13.34
C ILE A 141 -11.30 -8.20 14.83
N ILE A 142 -10.70 -7.36 15.70
CA ILE A 142 -10.84 -7.50 17.16
C ILE A 142 -12.28 -7.17 17.57
N GLY A 143 -12.86 -6.10 17.02
CA GLY A 143 -14.25 -5.70 17.30
C GLY A 143 -15.25 -6.79 16.90
N ALA A 144 -15.11 -7.35 15.70
CA ALA A 144 -15.96 -8.48 15.26
C ALA A 144 -15.77 -9.70 16.18
N PHE A 145 -14.53 -10.03 16.55
CA PHE A 145 -14.24 -11.13 17.46
C PHE A 145 -14.93 -10.95 18.83
N VAL A 146 -14.74 -9.79 19.45
CA VAL A 146 -15.33 -9.48 20.78
C VAL A 146 -16.86 -9.51 20.71
N ILE A 147 -17.45 -8.90 19.69
CA ILE A 147 -18.90 -8.87 19.51
C ILE A 147 -19.45 -10.31 19.31
N LEU A 148 -18.87 -11.08 18.41
CA LEU A 148 -19.33 -12.43 18.10
C LEU A 148 -19.13 -13.39 19.29
N MET A 149 -18.03 -13.23 20.04
CA MET A 149 -17.80 -13.97 21.29
C MET A 149 -18.84 -13.61 22.36
N SER A 150 -19.29 -12.36 22.44
CA SER A 150 -20.33 -11.95 23.38
C SER A 150 -21.72 -12.50 23.02
N ILE A 151 -21.99 -12.76 21.74
CA ILE A 151 -23.26 -13.32 21.26
C ILE A 151 -23.29 -14.83 21.50
N LYS A 152 -22.37 -15.58 20.89
CA LYS A 152 -22.29 -17.06 20.97
C LYS A 152 -20.84 -17.54 20.80
N PRO A 153 -20.12 -17.82 21.89
CA PRO A 153 -18.71 -18.22 21.85
C PRO A 153 -18.42 -19.43 20.94
N ALA A 154 -19.28 -20.46 21.01
CA ALA A 154 -19.09 -21.68 20.20
C ALA A 154 -19.13 -21.39 18.68
N LEU A 155 -20.05 -20.54 18.24
CA LEU A 155 -20.16 -20.17 16.84
C LEU A 155 -19.06 -19.19 16.41
N ALA A 156 -18.64 -18.29 17.32
CA ALA A 156 -17.51 -17.41 17.10
C ALA A 156 -16.20 -18.20 16.91
N LEU A 157 -15.93 -19.17 17.79
CA LEU A 157 -14.76 -20.05 17.64
C LEU A 157 -14.80 -20.82 16.33
N ALA A 158 -15.96 -21.34 15.90
CA ALA A 158 -16.10 -22.00 14.62
C ALA A 158 -15.78 -21.06 13.45
N ALA A 159 -16.24 -19.79 13.50
CA ALA A 159 -15.96 -18.79 12.46
C ALA A 159 -14.45 -18.45 12.39
N PHE A 160 -13.84 -18.18 13.56
CA PHE A 160 -12.44 -17.72 13.63
C PHE A 160 -11.41 -18.85 13.52
N ALA A 161 -11.79 -20.12 13.73
CA ALA A 161 -10.87 -21.25 13.60
C ALA A 161 -10.25 -21.40 12.20
N VAL A 162 -10.91 -20.89 11.15
CA VAL A 162 -10.43 -20.95 9.78
C VAL A 162 -9.43 -19.83 9.46
N LEU A 163 -9.45 -18.71 10.21
CA LEU A 163 -8.59 -17.55 9.93
C LEU A 163 -7.09 -17.85 9.97
N PRO A 164 -6.54 -18.60 10.94
CA PRO A 164 -5.12 -18.92 10.94
C PRO A 164 -4.67 -19.63 9.65
N PHE A 165 -5.50 -20.53 9.12
CA PHE A 165 -5.22 -21.24 7.86
C PHE A 165 -5.29 -20.28 6.67
N MET A 166 -6.27 -19.36 6.67
CA MET A 166 -6.38 -18.31 5.67
C MET A 166 -5.15 -17.41 5.67
N PHE A 167 -4.66 -16.97 6.84
CA PHE A 167 -3.44 -16.18 6.97
C PHE A 167 -2.20 -16.92 6.48
N LEU A 168 -2.05 -18.19 6.87
CA LEU A 168 -0.91 -19.01 6.44
C LEU A 168 -0.89 -19.21 4.92
N PHE A 169 -2.05 -19.55 4.34
CA PHE A 169 -2.21 -19.66 2.90
C PHE A 169 -1.85 -18.34 2.20
N ALA A 170 -2.42 -17.24 2.68
CA ALA A 170 -2.24 -15.93 2.11
C ALA A 170 -0.77 -15.49 2.18
N TYR A 171 -0.09 -15.69 3.30
CA TYR A 171 1.34 -15.42 3.47
C TYR A 171 2.20 -16.24 2.49
N TYR A 172 1.94 -17.54 2.39
CA TYR A 172 2.67 -18.44 1.48
C TYR A 172 2.46 -18.06 0.01
N MET A 173 1.21 -17.83 -0.41
CA MET A 173 0.88 -17.50 -1.79
C MET A 173 1.35 -16.09 -2.18
N ASN A 174 1.29 -15.12 -1.27
CA ASN A 174 1.82 -13.78 -1.50
C ASN A 174 3.33 -13.84 -1.81
N GLY A 175 4.09 -14.65 -1.06
CA GLY A 175 5.52 -14.87 -1.35
C GLY A 175 5.79 -15.45 -2.75
N LYS A 176 4.95 -16.38 -3.22
CA LYS A 176 5.02 -16.93 -4.58
C LYS A 176 4.66 -15.91 -5.64
N MET A 177 3.58 -15.18 -5.41
CA MET A 177 3.10 -14.13 -6.31
C MET A 177 4.16 -13.03 -6.49
N ARG A 178 4.77 -12.53 -5.42
CA ARG A 178 5.86 -11.53 -5.49
C ARG A 178 7.04 -12.01 -6.31
N ARG A 179 7.50 -13.25 -6.13
CA ARG A 179 8.61 -13.82 -6.94
C ARG A 179 8.25 -13.86 -8.42
N ALA A 180 7.01 -14.25 -8.74
CA ALA A 180 6.54 -14.29 -10.12
C ALA A 180 6.45 -12.89 -10.73
N PHE A 181 5.94 -11.89 -10.01
CA PHE A 181 5.91 -10.49 -10.46
C PHE A 181 7.31 -9.90 -10.62
N ARG A 182 8.24 -10.23 -9.72
CA ARG A 182 9.63 -9.82 -9.87
C ARG A 182 10.25 -10.38 -11.16
N SER A 183 10.10 -11.69 -11.41
CA SER A 183 10.57 -12.32 -12.64
C SER A 183 9.94 -11.69 -13.90
N ASN A 184 8.65 -11.32 -13.83
CA ASN A 184 7.99 -10.60 -14.92
C ASN A 184 8.61 -9.21 -15.16
N ARG A 185 8.95 -8.47 -14.10
CA ARG A 185 9.65 -7.17 -14.20
C ARG A 185 11.04 -7.30 -14.80
N GLU A 186 11.79 -8.34 -14.43
CA GLU A 186 13.11 -8.64 -15.03
C GLU A 186 12.98 -8.91 -16.54
N ARG A 187 11.99 -9.70 -16.95
CA ARG A 187 11.78 -10.00 -18.39
C ARG A 187 11.32 -8.81 -19.21
N ILE A 188 10.51 -7.90 -18.65
CA ILE A 188 10.15 -6.68 -19.39
C ILE A 188 11.34 -5.72 -19.50
N ALA A 189 12.24 -5.69 -18.49
CA ALA A 189 13.47 -4.93 -18.57
C ALA A 189 14.40 -5.46 -19.67
N ASP A 190 14.55 -6.80 -19.79
CA ASP A 190 15.31 -7.44 -20.89
C ASP A 190 14.75 -7.05 -22.26
N ILE A 191 13.42 -7.04 -22.42
CA ILE A 191 12.76 -6.61 -23.66
C ILE A 191 13.01 -5.13 -23.95
N ASN A 192 12.89 -4.27 -22.94
CA ASN A 192 13.11 -2.83 -23.11
C ASN A 192 14.55 -2.55 -23.57
N ALA A 193 15.55 -3.20 -22.97
CA ALA A 193 16.94 -3.10 -23.39
C ALA A 193 17.14 -3.57 -24.85
N GLN A 194 16.52 -4.69 -25.22
CA GLN A 194 16.58 -5.19 -26.59
C GLN A 194 15.92 -4.25 -27.61
N ILE A 195 14.80 -3.62 -27.25
CA ILE A 195 14.13 -2.62 -28.08
C ILE A 195 15.02 -1.38 -28.22
N GLU A 196 15.61 -0.90 -27.13
CA GLU A 196 16.50 0.25 -27.11
C GLU A 196 17.71 0.02 -28.00
N ASP A 197 18.40 -1.11 -27.84
CA ASP A 197 19.55 -1.48 -28.71
C ASP A 197 19.17 -1.54 -30.18
N ASN A 198 18.05 -2.18 -30.51
CA ASN A 198 17.58 -2.34 -31.89
C ASN A 198 17.20 -0.99 -32.53
N LEU A 199 16.42 -0.16 -31.80
CA LEU A 199 15.96 1.13 -32.30
C LEU A 199 17.13 2.15 -32.41
N SER A 200 18.04 2.15 -31.44
CA SER A 200 19.24 2.99 -31.49
C SER A 200 20.16 2.58 -32.61
N GLY A 201 20.31 1.26 -32.86
CA GLY A 201 21.10 0.68 -33.94
C GLY A 201 20.35 0.46 -35.25
N ILE A 202 19.14 1.00 -35.44
CA ILE A 202 18.26 0.66 -36.59
C ILE A 202 18.90 0.92 -37.96
N ARG A 203 19.77 1.92 -38.08
CA ARG A 203 20.52 2.19 -39.33
C ARG A 203 21.47 1.06 -39.67
N VAL A 204 22.13 0.46 -38.67
CA VAL A 204 23.01 -0.70 -38.85
C VAL A 204 22.19 -1.92 -39.26
N VAL A 205 21.10 -2.22 -38.58
CA VAL A 205 20.18 -3.32 -38.92
C VAL A 205 19.72 -3.21 -40.36
N LYS A 206 19.32 -2.00 -40.79
CA LYS A 206 18.89 -1.72 -42.18
C LYS A 206 20.02 -1.83 -43.19
N SER A 207 21.23 -1.35 -42.88
CA SER A 207 22.37 -1.39 -43.77
C SER A 207 22.83 -2.81 -44.08
N PHE A 208 22.65 -3.75 -43.16
CA PHE A 208 23.03 -5.15 -43.30
C PHE A 208 21.83 -6.09 -43.58
N ALA A 209 20.62 -5.55 -43.80
CA ALA A 209 19.38 -6.30 -44.04
C ALA A 209 19.14 -7.39 -42.99
N ASN A 210 19.40 -7.10 -41.69
CA ASN A 210 19.32 -8.04 -40.58
C ASN A 210 17.97 -8.00 -39.86
N GLU A 211 16.93 -7.43 -40.46
CA GLU A 211 15.61 -7.27 -39.82
C GLU A 211 15.00 -8.60 -39.34
N ASP A 212 15.16 -9.66 -40.10
CA ASP A 212 14.58 -10.96 -39.73
C ASP A 212 15.33 -11.62 -38.56
N ILE A 213 16.64 -11.36 -38.44
CA ILE A 213 17.42 -11.81 -37.29
C ILE A 213 16.95 -11.09 -36.03
N GLU A 214 16.77 -9.77 -36.09
CA GLU A 214 16.33 -8.97 -34.96
C GLU A 214 14.87 -9.29 -34.56
N LYS A 215 13.97 -9.53 -35.53
CA LYS A 215 12.60 -10.03 -35.26
C LYS A 215 12.62 -11.37 -34.51
N GLU A 216 13.51 -12.29 -34.89
CA GLU A 216 13.60 -13.60 -34.25
C GLU A 216 14.14 -13.47 -32.81
N LYS A 217 15.16 -12.65 -32.55
CA LYS A 217 15.65 -12.33 -31.21
C LYS A 217 14.53 -11.76 -30.33
N PHE A 218 13.81 -10.75 -30.88
CA PHE A 218 12.68 -10.13 -30.18
C PHE A 218 11.58 -11.15 -29.88
N ARG A 219 11.23 -12.04 -30.83
CA ARG A 219 10.24 -13.10 -30.64
C ARG A 219 10.61 -13.98 -29.46
N GLN A 220 11.88 -14.41 -29.34
CA GLN A 220 12.36 -15.25 -28.24
C GLN A 220 12.27 -14.52 -26.89
N GLY A 221 12.68 -13.26 -26.81
CA GLY A 221 12.52 -12.42 -25.62
C GLY A 221 11.06 -12.27 -25.20
N ASN A 222 10.20 -11.95 -26.18
CA ASN A 222 8.76 -11.76 -25.96
C ASN A 222 8.05 -13.05 -25.52
N GLU A 223 8.45 -14.22 -26.02
CA GLU A 223 7.97 -15.50 -25.53
C GLU A 223 8.42 -15.76 -24.08
N GLY A 224 9.65 -15.38 -23.73
CA GLY A 224 10.15 -15.42 -22.36
C GLY A 224 9.30 -14.58 -21.41
N PHE A 225 8.99 -13.35 -21.82
CA PHE A 225 8.08 -12.45 -21.09
C PHE A 225 6.68 -13.04 -20.96
N LEU A 226 6.11 -13.57 -22.04
CA LEU A 226 4.78 -14.20 -21.99
C LEU A 226 4.73 -15.36 -21.00
N ARG A 227 5.78 -16.21 -20.93
CA ARG A 227 5.87 -17.30 -19.94
C ARG A 227 5.91 -16.74 -18.52
N ALA A 228 6.72 -15.72 -18.25
CA ALA A 228 6.79 -15.08 -16.94
C ALA A 228 5.46 -14.44 -16.54
N LYS A 229 4.79 -13.77 -17.48
CA LYS A 229 3.48 -13.15 -17.28
C LYS A 229 2.37 -14.16 -16.98
N LYS A 230 2.35 -15.29 -17.71
CA LYS A 230 1.45 -16.42 -17.42
C LYS A 230 1.64 -16.96 -15.99
N ASN A 231 2.88 -17.11 -15.56
CA ASN A 231 3.19 -17.56 -14.20
C ASN A 231 2.74 -16.54 -13.14
N SER A 232 2.92 -15.25 -13.40
CA SER A 232 2.43 -14.18 -12.52
C SER A 232 0.90 -14.23 -12.38
N TYR A 233 0.19 -14.37 -13.47
CA TYR A 233 -1.29 -14.47 -13.45
C TYR A 233 -1.78 -15.76 -12.81
N TYR A 234 -1.05 -16.87 -12.95
CA TYR A 234 -1.37 -18.11 -12.25
C TYR A 234 -1.33 -17.94 -10.73
N TYR A 235 -0.26 -17.34 -10.19
CA TYR A 235 -0.18 -17.10 -8.74
C TYR A 235 -1.15 -16.02 -8.26
N MET A 236 -1.40 -14.98 -9.04
CA MET A 236 -2.41 -13.98 -8.73
C MET A 236 -3.82 -14.59 -8.69
N GLY A 237 -4.17 -15.39 -9.69
CA GLY A 237 -5.45 -16.10 -9.73
C GLY A 237 -5.59 -17.11 -8.58
N SER A 238 -4.53 -17.87 -8.28
CA SER A 238 -4.50 -18.81 -7.16
C SER A 238 -4.66 -18.12 -5.81
N PHE A 239 -4.01 -16.98 -5.62
CA PHE A 239 -4.14 -16.16 -4.41
C PHE A 239 -5.56 -15.64 -4.23
N SER A 240 -6.12 -15.02 -5.27
CA SER A 240 -7.49 -14.47 -5.22
C SER A 240 -8.55 -15.55 -5.04
N ALA A 241 -8.45 -16.63 -5.80
CA ALA A 241 -9.38 -17.77 -5.68
C ALA A 241 -9.28 -18.43 -4.30
N GLY A 242 -8.05 -18.60 -3.78
CA GLY A 242 -7.84 -19.19 -2.47
C GLY A 242 -8.44 -18.35 -1.33
N LEU A 243 -8.21 -17.03 -1.33
CA LEU A 243 -8.83 -16.13 -0.33
C LEU A 243 -10.36 -16.18 -0.41
N GLY A 244 -10.94 -16.16 -1.62
CA GLY A 244 -12.38 -16.33 -1.83
C GLY A 244 -12.87 -17.67 -1.29
N THR A 245 -12.13 -18.75 -1.54
CA THR A 245 -12.44 -20.10 -1.02
C THR A 245 -12.45 -20.12 0.51
N PHE A 246 -11.44 -19.54 1.17
CA PHE A 246 -11.45 -19.47 2.63
C PHE A 246 -12.63 -18.67 3.18
N THR A 247 -12.98 -17.54 2.56
CA THR A 247 -14.18 -16.77 2.95
C THR A 247 -15.44 -17.62 2.82
N THR A 248 -15.59 -18.38 1.73
CA THR A 248 -16.72 -19.30 1.54
C THR A 248 -16.68 -20.45 2.55
N LEU A 249 -15.51 -21.01 2.86
CA LEU A 249 -15.36 -22.05 3.89
C LEU A 249 -15.78 -21.55 5.28
N ILE A 250 -15.43 -20.30 5.63
CA ILE A 250 -15.92 -19.68 6.86
C ILE A 250 -17.44 -19.60 6.87
N GLN A 251 -18.07 -19.16 5.74
CA GLN A 251 -19.53 -19.11 5.62
C GLN A 251 -20.17 -20.49 5.79
N VAL A 252 -19.66 -21.49 5.08
CA VAL A 252 -20.15 -22.88 5.18
C VAL A 252 -20.00 -23.41 6.60
N ASN A 253 -18.86 -23.20 7.23
CA ASN A 253 -18.59 -23.64 8.61
C ASN A 253 -19.56 -22.99 9.61
N VAL A 254 -19.78 -21.68 9.48
CA VAL A 254 -20.73 -20.92 10.32
C VAL A 254 -22.16 -21.43 10.10
N ILE A 255 -22.58 -21.71 8.85
CA ILE A 255 -23.91 -22.26 8.56
C ILE A 255 -24.07 -23.64 9.20
N LEU A 256 -23.12 -24.55 8.98
CA LEU A 256 -23.20 -25.91 9.51
C LEU A 256 -23.19 -25.93 11.04
N ALA A 257 -22.26 -25.21 11.66
CA ALA A 257 -22.20 -25.09 13.12
C ALA A 257 -23.46 -24.39 13.66
N GLY A 258 -23.93 -23.34 12.99
CA GLY A 258 -25.13 -22.60 13.36
C GLY A 258 -26.38 -23.48 13.33
N VAL A 259 -26.60 -24.26 12.26
CA VAL A 259 -27.74 -25.19 12.16
C VAL A 259 -27.70 -26.25 13.26
N ILE A 260 -26.52 -26.81 13.56
CA ILE A 260 -26.35 -27.77 14.67
C ILE A 260 -26.72 -27.13 16.03
N LEU A 261 -26.28 -25.88 16.26
CA LEU A 261 -26.56 -25.17 17.49
C LEU A 261 -28.02 -24.71 17.60
N ILE A 262 -28.66 -24.37 16.46
CA ILE A 262 -30.12 -24.09 16.39
C ILE A 262 -30.92 -25.36 16.75
N ALA A 263 -30.56 -26.51 16.16
CA ALA A 263 -31.22 -27.78 16.47
C ALA A 263 -31.10 -28.17 17.97
N LYS A 264 -30.02 -27.71 18.64
CA LYS A 264 -29.83 -27.87 20.08
C LYS A 264 -30.52 -26.78 20.94
N GLY A 265 -31.24 -25.83 20.31
CA GLY A 265 -31.89 -24.71 20.98
C GLY A 265 -30.92 -23.70 21.61
N SER A 266 -29.65 -23.70 21.18
CA SER A 266 -28.61 -22.83 21.76
C SER A 266 -28.39 -21.53 20.98
N VAL A 267 -28.85 -21.43 19.76
CA VAL A 267 -28.65 -20.29 18.82
C VAL A 267 -29.97 -20.06 18.09
N ASP A 268 -30.29 -18.79 17.83
CA ASP A 268 -31.44 -18.39 17.04
C ASP A 268 -31.04 -18.10 15.57
N ILE A 269 -32.02 -18.08 14.68
CA ILE A 269 -31.79 -17.73 13.26
C ILE A 269 -31.20 -16.32 13.12
N SER A 270 -31.64 -15.39 13.97
CA SER A 270 -31.10 -14.01 13.99
C SER A 270 -29.62 -13.95 14.38
N ASP A 271 -29.17 -14.82 15.27
CA ASP A 271 -27.75 -14.96 15.58
C ASP A 271 -26.97 -15.45 14.36
N LEU A 272 -27.47 -16.52 13.69
CA LEU A 272 -26.83 -17.04 12.48
C LEU A 272 -26.72 -15.97 11.38
N VAL A 273 -27.77 -15.21 11.13
CA VAL A 273 -27.76 -14.08 10.16
C VAL A 273 -26.72 -13.06 10.56
N THR A 274 -26.65 -12.72 11.85
CA THR A 274 -25.65 -11.77 12.37
C THR A 274 -24.23 -12.25 12.10
N PHE A 275 -23.94 -13.52 12.39
CA PHE A 275 -22.62 -14.10 12.11
C PHE A 275 -22.26 -14.05 10.63
N LEU A 276 -23.22 -14.34 9.74
CA LEU A 276 -22.98 -14.26 8.28
C LEU A 276 -22.69 -12.83 7.82
N LEU A 277 -23.33 -11.82 8.40
CA LEU A 277 -23.05 -10.42 8.10
C LEU A 277 -21.65 -9.98 8.57
N TYR A 278 -21.17 -10.51 9.70
CA TYR A 278 -19.84 -10.18 10.20
C TYR A 278 -18.70 -10.83 9.41
N ILE A 279 -18.94 -11.88 8.63
CA ILE A 279 -17.87 -12.58 7.90
C ILE A 279 -17.09 -11.61 7.00
N SER A 280 -17.76 -10.79 6.21
CA SER A 280 -17.10 -9.79 5.36
C SER A 280 -16.34 -8.75 6.19
N VAL A 281 -16.88 -8.35 7.34
CA VAL A 281 -16.27 -7.31 8.22
C VAL A 281 -14.89 -7.74 8.74
N PHE A 282 -14.68 -9.02 9.05
CA PHE A 282 -13.39 -9.49 9.54
C PHE A 282 -12.51 -10.20 8.49
N THR A 283 -13.05 -10.64 7.35
CA THR A 283 -12.24 -11.27 6.29
C THR A 283 -11.63 -10.27 5.33
N GLU A 284 -12.30 -9.16 5.01
CA GLU A 284 -11.78 -8.08 4.18
C GLU A 284 -10.46 -7.50 4.73
N PRO A 285 -10.34 -7.15 6.02
CA PRO A 285 -9.09 -6.66 6.60
C PRO A 285 -7.90 -7.61 6.46
N VAL A 286 -8.13 -8.93 6.40
CA VAL A 286 -7.05 -9.90 6.17
C VAL A 286 -6.38 -9.65 4.83
N ARG A 287 -7.18 -9.43 3.78
CA ARG A 287 -6.65 -9.08 2.45
C ARG A 287 -5.89 -7.75 2.48
N THR A 288 -6.49 -6.73 3.09
CA THR A 288 -5.86 -5.40 3.23
C THR A 288 -4.49 -5.47 3.90
N LEU A 289 -4.34 -6.23 5.00
CA LEU A 289 -3.07 -6.39 5.70
C LEU A 289 -2.01 -7.13 4.85
N ILE A 290 -2.42 -8.04 3.97
CA ILE A 290 -1.50 -8.74 3.08
C ILE A 290 -1.02 -7.81 1.96
N ASP A 291 -1.94 -7.09 1.32
CA ASP A 291 -1.62 -6.12 0.28
C ASP A 291 -0.72 -5.01 0.84
N PHE A 292 -0.99 -4.57 2.07
CA PHE A 292 -0.16 -3.60 2.80
C PHE A 292 1.30 -4.05 3.00
N THR A 293 1.58 -5.36 3.06
CA THR A 293 2.97 -5.83 3.23
C THR A 293 3.87 -5.44 2.06
N GLU A 294 3.35 -5.38 0.83
CA GLU A 294 4.12 -4.93 -0.34
C GLU A 294 4.34 -3.41 -0.29
N GLN A 295 3.29 -2.66 0.00
CA GLN A 295 3.35 -1.21 0.16
C GLN A 295 4.35 -0.81 1.24
N PHE A 296 4.36 -1.53 2.37
CA PHE A 296 5.33 -1.32 3.45
C PHE A 296 6.78 -1.52 2.96
N GLN A 297 7.06 -2.60 2.23
CA GLN A 297 8.41 -2.87 1.73
C GLN A 297 8.87 -1.79 0.73
N ASN A 298 8.00 -1.39 -0.21
CA ASN A 298 8.35 -0.37 -1.19
C ASN A 298 8.63 0.97 -0.52
N GLY A 299 7.71 1.43 0.32
CA GLY A 299 7.86 2.71 1.02
C GLY A 299 9.03 2.73 2.01
N TYR A 300 9.28 1.62 2.73
CA TYR A 300 10.43 1.51 3.62
C TYR A 300 11.75 1.56 2.85
N THR A 301 11.88 0.79 1.76
CA THR A 301 13.08 0.80 0.91
C THR A 301 13.27 2.16 0.23
N GLY A 302 12.18 2.81 -0.20
CA GLY A 302 12.24 4.19 -0.71
C GLY A 302 12.79 5.15 0.33
N PHE A 303 12.35 5.01 1.60
CA PHE A 303 12.84 5.85 2.69
C PHE A 303 14.30 5.60 3.06
N GLU A 304 14.77 4.34 3.06
CA GLU A 304 16.20 4.04 3.24
C GLU A 304 17.03 4.76 2.19
N ARG A 305 16.63 4.67 0.92
CA ARG A 305 17.33 5.34 -0.19
C ARG A 305 17.28 6.87 -0.08
N PHE A 306 16.15 7.42 0.36
CA PHE A 306 16.04 8.86 0.63
C PHE A 306 17.04 9.28 1.71
N GLN A 307 17.13 8.51 2.80
CA GLN A 307 18.10 8.79 3.88
C GLN A 307 19.55 8.65 3.43
N GLU A 308 19.87 7.65 2.59
CA GLU A 308 21.21 7.49 2.00
C GLU A 308 21.65 8.76 1.27
N ILE A 309 20.76 9.33 0.44
CA ILE A 309 21.07 10.58 -0.27
C ILE A 309 21.21 11.75 0.68
N MET A 310 20.28 11.90 1.62
CA MET A 310 20.30 13.01 2.58
C MET A 310 21.50 12.97 3.55
N ALA A 311 22.13 11.80 3.71
CA ALA A 311 23.32 11.62 4.54
C ALA A 311 24.64 11.95 3.82
N ILE A 312 24.61 12.18 2.50
CA ILE A 312 25.82 12.55 1.72
C ILE A 312 26.16 14.01 2.04
N GLU A 313 27.31 14.21 2.63
CA GLU A 313 27.83 15.56 2.87
C GLU A 313 28.45 16.13 1.59
N PRO A 314 28.20 17.41 1.27
CA PRO A 314 28.87 18.07 0.14
C PRO A 314 30.38 18.14 0.37
N ASP A 315 31.19 17.67 -0.58
CA ASP A 315 32.66 17.75 -0.53
C ASP A 315 33.15 19.21 -0.51
N ILE A 316 32.36 20.12 -1.09
CA ILE A 316 32.68 21.56 -1.16
C ILE A 316 31.60 22.31 -0.37
N ALA A 317 31.99 22.87 0.75
CA ALA A 317 31.12 23.70 1.58
C ALA A 317 31.83 25.02 1.93
N ASP A 318 31.07 26.07 2.12
CA ASP A 318 31.59 27.33 2.62
C ASP A 318 32.20 27.14 4.03
N LYS A 319 33.32 27.75 4.27
CA LYS A 319 33.92 27.80 5.62
C LYS A 319 33.07 28.67 6.54
N GLU A 320 33.11 28.38 7.86
CA GLU A 320 32.35 29.17 8.85
C GLU A 320 32.69 30.67 8.82
N ASP A 321 33.92 31.04 8.38
CA ASP A 321 34.41 32.40 8.24
C ASP A 321 34.40 32.94 6.80
N ALA A 322 33.68 32.25 5.90
CA ALA A 322 33.56 32.66 4.50
C ALA A 322 33.03 34.09 4.37
N LYS A 323 33.73 34.90 3.54
CA LYS A 323 33.41 36.31 3.30
C LYS A 323 32.74 36.48 1.96
N GLU A 324 31.69 37.29 1.92
CA GLU A 324 31.07 37.68 0.66
C GLU A 324 32.05 38.52 -0.17
N LEU A 325 32.23 38.14 -1.45
CA LEU A 325 33.09 38.91 -2.36
C LEU A 325 32.35 40.18 -2.80
N VAL A 326 32.85 41.33 -2.36
CA VAL A 326 32.30 42.65 -2.73
C VAL A 326 33.24 43.36 -3.73
N ASN A 327 32.69 44.07 -4.69
CA ASN A 327 33.41 44.84 -5.71
C ASN A 327 34.38 44.00 -6.57
N VAL A 328 33.97 42.84 -7.02
CA VAL A 328 34.74 41.93 -7.90
C VAL A 328 35.09 42.62 -9.21
N LYS A 329 36.39 42.75 -9.54
CA LYS A 329 36.88 43.32 -10.82
C LYS A 329 37.11 42.27 -11.90
N GLY A 330 37.05 41.00 -11.52
CA GLY A 330 37.18 39.87 -12.49
C GLY A 330 38.64 39.45 -12.75
N ASP A 331 39.63 39.98 -12.04
CA ASP A 331 41.02 39.54 -12.17
C ASP A 331 41.20 38.19 -11.45
N ILE A 332 41.73 37.18 -12.17
CA ILE A 332 41.93 35.80 -11.64
C ILE A 332 43.42 35.47 -11.82
N SER A 333 44.09 35.05 -10.75
CA SER A 333 45.46 34.55 -10.76
C SER A 333 45.52 33.15 -10.17
N PHE A 334 46.24 32.23 -10.81
CA PHE A 334 46.54 30.89 -10.34
C PHE A 334 48.02 30.85 -10.01
N GLU A 335 48.38 30.65 -8.74
CA GLU A 335 49.75 30.59 -8.26
C GLU A 335 49.95 29.24 -7.53
N ASP A 336 50.87 28.41 -8.05
CA ASP A 336 51.20 27.07 -7.48
C ASP A 336 49.98 26.19 -7.19
N VAL A 337 49.01 26.16 -8.13
CA VAL A 337 47.79 25.34 -7.99
C VAL A 337 48.05 23.97 -8.60
N SER A 338 47.89 22.93 -7.76
CA SER A 338 47.87 21.53 -8.18
C SER A 338 46.46 20.96 -8.01
N PHE A 339 45.98 20.17 -8.97
CA PHE A 339 44.69 19.55 -8.93
C PHE A 339 44.78 18.09 -9.35
N GLN A 340 43.98 17.22 -8.73
CA GLN A 340 43.83 15.83 -9.14
C GLN A 340 42.35 15.41 -9.01
N TYR A 341 41.87 14.59 -9.94
CA TYR A 341 40.48 14.09 -9.94
C TYR A 341 40.26 12.98 -8.93
N GLU A 342 41.28 12.14 -8.67
CA GLU A 342 41.26 11.03 -7.71
C GLU A 342 42.58 10.98 -6.97
N GLU A 343 42.59 10.54 -5.69
CA GLU A 343 43.80 10.49 -4.83
C GLU A 343 44.98 9.71 -5.41
N ASN A 344 44.78 8.87 -6.44
CA ASN A 344 45.79 8.05 -7.11
C ASN A 344 46.07 8.42 -8.57
N THR A 345 45.54 9.52 -9.09
CA THR A 345 45.80 10.00 -10.45
C THR A 345 46.97 11.00 -10.42
N GLU A 346 47.74 11.07 -11.52
CA GLU A 346 48.82 12.09 -11.68
C GLU A 346 48.22 13.50 -11.58
N CYS A 347 48.88 14.35 -10.76
CA CYS A 347 48.50 15.76 -10.62
C CYS A 347 48.69 16.50 -11.95
N VAL A 348 47.69 17.26 -12.37
CA VAL A 348 47.73 18.16 -13.53
C VAL A 348 48.03 19.59 -13.06
#